data_e486928aa4f79badecfcfb6859bc24c7
#
_entry.id   e486928aa4f79badecfcfb6859bc24c7
#
_cell.length_a   1.000
_cell.length_b   1.000
_cell.length_c   1.000
_cell.angle_alpha   90.00
_cell.angle_beta   90.00
_cell.angle_gamma   90.00
#
_symmetry.space_group_name_H-M   'P 1'
#
loop_
_entity.id
_entity.type
_entity.pdbx_description
1 polymer ?
#
loop_
_entity_poly.entity_id
_entity_poly.type
_entity_poly.pdbx_seq_one_letter_code
_entity_poly.pdbx_strand_id
1 'polypeptide(L)'
;KVVWRYLIDHGWDETCGGGVHWRELNEHTTSKHSCSTGPTAVMGCKMYLATQEQEYLDWAIKCYDYMLDVLQDKSDHLFYDNVRPNKDDPNLPGDLEKNKYSYNSGQPLQAACLLYKITGEQKYLDEAYAIAESCHKKWFMPYRSKELNLTFNILAPGHAWFNTIMCRGFFELYSIDNDRKYIDDIEKSMIHAWSSSCHQGNNLL
;
A
#
# COMPACT_ATOMS: atom_id res chain seq x y z
N LYS A 1 17.46 -9.85 -9.21
CA LYS A 1 18.46 -8.77 -9.24
C LYS A 1 18.36 -7.90 -10.51
N VAL A 2 18.17 -8.43 -11.71
CA VAL A 2 18.09 -7.63 -12.96
C VAL A 2 16.92 -6.63 -12.91
N VAL A 3 15.70 -7.08 -12.60
CA VAL A 3 14.53 -6.21 -12.50
C VAL A 3 14.70 -5.14 -11.41
N TRP A 4 15.29 -5.50 -10.29
CA TRP A 4 15.59 -4.55 -9.20
C TRP A 4 16.53 -3.45 -9.68
N ARG A 5 17.65 -3.81 -10.32
CA ARG A 5 18.60 -2.82 -10.85
C ARG A 5 17.93 -1.89 -11.84
N TYR A 6 17.19 -2.44 -12.81
CA TYR A 6 16.47 -1.62 -13.76
C TYR A 6 15.52 -0.62 -13.06
N LEU A 7 14.78 -1.10 -12.06
CA LEU A 7 13.85 -0.26 -11.30
C LEU A 7 14.56 0.90 -10.57
N ILE A 8 15.69 0.63 -9.94
CA ILE A 8 16.43 1.66 -9.20
C ILE A 8 17.17 2.61 -10.16
N ASP A 9 17.85 2.07 -11.18
CA ASP A 9 18.70 2.85 -12.07
C ASP A 9 17.88 3.71 -13.06
N HIS A 10 16.64 3.32 -13.37
CA HIS A 10 15.78 3.99 -14.35
C HIS A 10 14.43 4.44 -13.81
N GLY A 11 13.98 3.89 -12.69
CA GLY A 11 12.67 4.22 -12.09
C GLY A 11 12.74 5.33 -11.05
N TRP A 12 13.88 5.52 -10.39
CA TRP A 12 14.10 6.57 -9.39
C TRP A 12 14.91 7.71 -9.97
N ASP A 13 14.52 8.94 -9.69
CA ASP A 13 15.35 10.14 -9.84
C ASP A 13 14.93 11.20 -8.80
N GLU A 14 15.59 12.35 -8.77
CA GLU A 14 15.36 13.37 -7.76
C GLU A 14 14.20 14.34 -8.11
N THR A 15 13.52 14.17 -9.24
CA THR A 15 12.31 14.94 -9.52
C THR A 15 11.24 14.68 -8.47
N CYS A 16 10.45 15.68 -8.10
CA CYS A 16 9.47 15.65 -7.03
C CYS A 16 10.07 15.32 -5.64
N GLY A 17 11.35 15.53 -5.43
CA GLY A 17 12.06 15.14 -4.20
C GLY A 17 12.39 13.65 -4.12
N GLY A 18 12.31 12.90 -5.23
CA GLY A 18 12.54 11.47 -5.28
C GLY A 18 11.31 10.67 -5.74
N GLY A 19 11.26 9.39 -5.34
CA GLY A 19 10.14 8.49 -5.69
C GLY A 19 10.33 7.77 -7.01
N VAL A 20 9.48 6.78 -7.26
CA VAL A 20 9.53 5.93 -8.45
C VAL A 20 8.49 6.38 -9.46
N HIS A 21 8.89 6.50 -10.72
CA HIS A 21 8.00 6.83 -11.84
C HIS A 21 6.91 5.78 -12.04
N TRP A 22 5.76 6.20 -12.56
CA TRP A 22 4.66 5.28 -12.88
C TRP A 22 5.00 4.33 -14.02
N ARG A 23 5.78 4.81 -14.98
CA ARG A 23 6.18 4.08 -16.19
C ARG A 23 7.55 4.58 -16.64
N GLU A 24 8.09 3.97 -17.67
CA GLU A 24 9.37 4.40 -18.25
C GLU A 24 9.39 5.92 -18.48
N LEU A 25 10.49 6.54 -18.07
CA LEU A 25 10.66 7.98 -18.11
C LEU A 25 10.73 8.47 -19.56
N ASN A 26 9.91 9.46 -19.85
CA ASN A 26 10.01 10.27 -21.07
C ASN A 26 9.59 11.71 -20.73
N GLU A 27 9.70 12.64 -21.68
CA GLU A 27 9.39 14.06 -21.50
C GLU A 27 7.96 14.35 -20.98
N HIS A 28 7.05 13.37 -21.07
CA HIS A 28 5.67 13.50 -20.61
C HIS A 28 5.38 12.76 -19.30
N THR A 29 6.38 12.08 -18.68
CA THR A 29 6.16 11.21 -17.53
C THR A 29 7.13 11.50 -16.39
N THR A 30 6.93 12.64 -15.76
CA THR A 30 7.77 13.08 -14.64
C THR A 30 7.12 12.86 -13.26
N SER A 31 5.85 12.44 -13.21
CA SER A 31 5.12 12.22 -11.94
C SER A 31 5.61 10.99 -11.19
N LYS A 32 5.59 11.07 -9.86
CA LYS A 32 5.92 9.97 -8.95
C LYS A 32 4.65 9.42 -8.32
N HIS A 33 4.53 8.11 -8.26
CA HIS A 33 3.28 7.45 -7.89
C HIS A 33 3.41 6.55 -6.68
N SER A 34 2.34 6.50 -5.87
CA SER A 34 2.22 5.55 -4.77
C SER A 34 2.26 4.10 -5.24
N CYS A 35 1.63 3.82 -6.39
CA CYS A 35 1.56 2.46 -6.96
C CYS A 35 2.89 1.91 -7.49
N SER A 36 3.92 2.73 -7.63
CA SER A 36 5.28 2.31 -8.00
C SER A 36 6.24 2.40 -6.82
N THR A 37 6.19 3.48 -6.04
CA THR A 37 7.12 3.70 -4.91
C THR A 37 6.83 2.74 -3.75
N GLY A 38 5.55 2.56 -3.37
CA GLY A 38 5.16 1.64 -2.30
C GLY A 38 5.58 0.18 -2.55
N PRO A 39 5.26 -0.42 -3.72
CA PRO A 39 5.75 -1.76 -4.06
C PRO A 39 7.27 -1.88 -4.08
N THR A 40 7.99 -0.81 -4.44
CA THR A 40 9.46 -0.82 -4.42
C THR A 40 9.97 -0.94 -2.98
N ALA A 41 9.38 -0.23 -2.01
CA ALA A 41 9.69 -0.39 -0.60
C ALA A 41 9.45 -1.84 -0.12
N VAL A 42 8.29 -2.42 -0.44
CA VAL A 42 7.96 -3.82 -0.10
C VAL A 42 8.96 -4.79 -0.75
N MET A 43 9.28 -4.58 -2.03
CA MET A 43 10.25 -5.42 -2.74
C MET A 43 11.63 -5.35 -2.10
N GLY A 44 12.11 -4.16 -1.74
CA GLY A 44 13.39 -3.97 -1.04
C GLY A 44 13.44 -4.74 0.27
N CYS A 45 12.40 -4.62 1.12
CA CYS A 45 12.30 -5.39 2.36
C CYS A 45 12.40 -6.90 2.11
N LYS A 46 11.65 -7.43 1.14
CA LYS A 46 11.65 -8.87 0.81
C LYS A 46 12.98 -9.33 0.23
N MET A 47 13.63 -8.51 -0.59
CA MET A 47 14.97 -8.80 -1.11
C MET A 47 16.01 -8.83 0.02
N TYR A 48 15.95 -7.87 0.96
CA TYR A 48 16.82 -7.87 2.13
C TYR A 48 16.60 -9.15 2.98
N LEU A 49 15.37 -9.52 3.28
CA LEU A 49 15.08 -10.74 4.03
C LEU A 49 15.63 -12.01 3.36
N ALA A 50 15.65 -12.03 2.02
CA ALA A 50 16.14 -13.17 1.25
C ALA A 50 17.65 -13.21 1.07
N THR A 51 18.33 -12.06 1.07
CA THR A 51 19.76 -11.97 0.68
C THR A 51 20.66 -11.41 1.77
N GLN A 52 20.11 -10.65 2.72
CA GLN A 52 20.83 -9.89 3.76
C GLN A 52 21.77 -8.79 3.17
N GLU A 53 21.57 -8.41 1.91
CA GLU A 53 22.33 -7.33 1.27
C GLU A 53 21.74 -5.98 1.69
N GLN A 54 22.53 -5.16 2.39
CA GLN A 54 22.09 -3.90 3.02
C GLN A 54 21.48 -2.90 2.02
N GLU A 55 21.97 -2.87 0.79
CA GLU A 55 21.44 -2.01 -0.26
C GLU A 55 19.92 -2.10 -0.43
N TYR A 56 19.34 -3.31 -0.32
CA TYR A 56 17.89 -3.48 -0.44
C TYR A 56 17.12 -2.83 0.69
N LEU A 57 17.65 -2.90 1.92
CA LEU A 57 17.03 -2.26 3.07
C LEU A 57 17.13 -0.74 2.98
N ASP A 58 18.29 -0.21 2.59
CA ASP A 58 18.48 1.23 2.42
C ASP A 58 17.51 1.82 1.41
N TRP A 59 17.32 1.16 0.27
CA TRP A 59 16.32 1.56 -0.72
C TRP A 59 14.87 1.37 -0.23
N ALA A 60 14.58 0.32 0.53
CA ALA A 60 13.25 0.14 1.11
C ALA A 60 12.88 1.28 2.04
N ILE A 61 13.81 1.68 2.93
CA ILE A 61 13.64 2.82 3.83
C ILE A 61 13.50 4.12 3.03
N LYS A 62 14.37 4.36 2.06
CA LYS A 62 14.33 5.56 1.21
C LYS A 62 12.98 5.71 0.49
N CYS A 63 12.46 4.63 -0.08
CA CYS A 63 11.14 4.62 -0.73
C CYS A 63 10.01 4.83 0.28
N TYR A 64 10.08 4.19 1.44
CA TYR A 64 9.08 4.32 2.50
C TYR A 64 9.02 5.74 3.07
N ASP A 65 10.18 6.33 3.38
CA ASP A 65 10.27 7.70 3.89
C ASP A 65 9.71 8.70 2.86
N TYR A 66 10.04 8.54 1.57
CA TYR A 66 9.43 9.33 0.51
C TYR A 66 7.90 9.22 0.49
N MET A 67 7.35 8.01 0.65
CA MET A 67 5.91 7.81 0.73
C MET A 67 5.29 8.61 1.88
N LEU A 68 5.92 8.55 3.06
CA LEU A 68 5.47 9.32 4.22
C LEU A 68 5.57 10.82 4.00
N ASP A 69 6.71 11.31 3.52
CA ASP A 69 6.99 12.75 3.47
C ASP A 69 6.22 13.48 2.37
N VAL A 70 6.02 12.82 1.21
CA VAL A 70 5.47 13.47 0.03
C VAL A 70 4.03 13.03 -0.29
N LEU A 71 3.73 11.75 -0.15
CA LEU A 71 2.47 11.19 -0.65
C LEU A 71 1.44 10.89 0.46
N GLN A 72 1.81 10.94 1.74
CA GLN A 72 0.87 10.70 2.82
C GLN A 72 0.05 11.94 3.17
N ASP A 73 -1.26 11.78 3.29
CA ASP A 73 -2.12 12.72 3.97
C ASP A 73 -1.99 12.54 5.49
N LYS A 74 -1.31 13.48 6.13
CA LYS A 74 -1.07 13.43 7.58
C LYS A 74 -2.34 13.54 8.43
N SER A 75 -3.47 13.93 7.84
CA SER A 75 -4.75 14.04 8.56
C SER A 75 -5.45 12.70 8.77
N ASP A 76 -5.17 11.70 7.91
CA ASP A 76 -5.80 10.39 7.97
C ASP A 76 -4.86 9.21 7.68
N HIS A 77 -3.54 9.44 7.59
CA HIS A 77 -2.50 8.45 7.31
C HIS A 77 -2.66 7.67 5.99
N LEU A 78 -3.57 8.09 5.09
CA LEU A 78 -3.76 7.47 3.80
C LEU A 78 -2.92 8.16 2.73
N PHE A 79 -2.72 7.49 1.60
CA PHE A 79 -1.78 7.96 0.58
C PHE A 79 -2.50 8.45 -0.68
N TYR A 80 -2.07 9.61 -1.16
CA TYR A 80 -2.46 10.20 -2.43
C TYR A 80 -1.96 9.36 -3.60
N ASP A 81 -2.55 9.53 -4.78
CA ASP A 81 -2.20 8.72 -5.94
C ASP A 81 -0.81 9.05 -6.49
N ASN A 82 -0.58 10.33 -6.75
CA ASN A 82 0.70 10.78 -7.30
C ASN A 82 0.98 12.25 -7.01
N VAL A 83 2.23 12.63 -7.28
CA VAL A 83 2.70 14.02 -7.25
C VAL A 83 3.37 14.36 -8.59
N ARG A 84 3.15 15.59 -9.05
CA ARG A 84 3.84 16.16 -10.21
C ARG A 84 4.98 17.06 -9.74
N PRO A 85 6.00 17.29 -10.59
CA PRO A 85 7.06 18.23 -10.27
C PRO A 85 6.53 19.63 -10.00
N ASN A 86 7.17 20.36 -9.12
CA ASN A 86 6.94 21.78 -8.95
C ASN A 86 7.33 22.53 -10.24
N LYS A 87 6.57 23.57 -10.57
CA LYS A 87 6.76 24.32 -11.82
C LYS A 87 8.02 25.17 -11.84
N ASP A 88 8.43 25.66 -10.66
CA ASP A 88 9.57 26.54 -10.51
C ASP A 88 10.88 25.75 -10.26
N ASP A 89 10.79 24.63 -9.57
CA ASP A 89 11.88 23.69 -9.32
C ASP A 89 11.39 22.26 -9.45
N PRO A 90 11.70 21.58 -10.55
CA PRO A 90 11.24 20.18 -10.77
C PRO A 90 11.71 19.17 -9.72
N ASN A 91 12.78 19.47 -8.96
CA ASN A 91 13.26 18.59 -7.90
C ASN A 91 12.39 18.66 -6.63
N LEU A 92 11.50 19.65 -6.53
CA LEU A 92 10.56 19.75 -5.43
C LEU A 92 9.21 19.12 -5.79
N PRO A 93 8.48 18.58 -4.80
CA PRO A 93 7.09 18.17 -4.98
C PRO A 93 6.22 19.38 -5.37
N GLY A 94 5.32 19.18 -6.34
CA GLY A 94 4.36 20.17 -6.78
C GLY A 94 2.92 19.73 -6.52
N ASP A 95 2.10 19.69 -7.58
CA ASP A 95 0.68 19.38 -7.46
C ASP A 95 0.45 17.90 -7.12
N LEU A 96 -0.28 17.64 -6.03
CA LEU A 96 -0.71 16.30 -5.60
C LEU A 96 -2.03 15.92 -6.28
N GLU A 97 -2.08 14.71 -6.86
CA GLU A 97 -3.33 14.05 -7.21
C GLU A 97 -3.90 13.36 -5.96
N LYS A 98 -4.91 14.01 -5.35
CA LYS A 98 -5.41 13.69 -4.01
C LYS A 98 -6.38 12.51 -3.95
N ASN A 99 -6.62 11.80 -5.05
CA ASN A 99 -7.37 10.56 -5.01
C ASN A 99 -6.64 9.52 -4.13
N LYS A 100 -7.41 8.79 -3.33
CA LYS A 100 -6.90 7.77 -2.43
C LYS A 100 -7.52 6.44 -2.80
N TYR A 101 -6.70 5.54 -3.32
CA TYR A 101 -7.10 4.17 -3.65
C TYR A 101 -6.57 3.20 -2.60
N SER A 102 -7.27 2.07 -2.40
CA SER A 102 -6.90 1.11 -1.35
C SER A 102 -5.50 0.53 -1.52
N TYR A 103 -5.06 0.30 -2.76
CA TYR A 103 -3.70 -0.18 -3.04
C TYR A 103 -2.60 0.83 -2.68
N ASN A 104 -2.88 2.14 -2.80
CA ASN A 104 -1.91 3.19 -2.47
C ASN A 104 -1.53 3.18 -1.00
N SER A 105 -2.46 2.79 -0.11
CA SER A 105 -2.22 2.70 1.33
C SER A 105 -1.83 1.28 1.77
N GLY A 106 -2.28 0.25 1.05
CA GLY A 106 -1.95 -1.14 1.37
C GLY A 106 -0.47 -1.49 1.23
N GLN A 107 0.22 -0.89 0.25
CA GLN A 107 1.67 -1.11 0.07
C GLN A 107 2.50 -0.48 1.19
N PRO A 108 2.31 0.80 1.57
CA PRO A 108 2.99 1.38 2.73
C PRO A 108 2.68 0.65 4.04
N LEU A 109 1.44 0.20 4.24
CA LEU A 109 1.09 -0.64 5.39
C LEU A 109 1.95 -1.91 5.43
N GLN A 110 2.05 -2.61 4.30
CA GLN A 110 2.89 -3.81 4.21
C GLN A 110 4.37 -3.50 4.41
N ALA A 111 4.87 -2.39 3.83
CA ALA A 111 6.25 -1.96 3.99
C ALA A 111 6.58 -1.62 5.45
N ALA A 112 5.70 -0.90 6.15
CA ALA A 112 5.85 -0.57 7.57
C ALA A 112 5.97 -1.84 8.43
N CYS A 113 5.09 -2.81 8.23
CA CYS A 113 5.14 -4.09 8.93
C CYS A 113 6.46 -4.84 8.67
N LEU A 114 6.92 -4.87 7.43
CA LEU A 114 8.19 -5.52 7.07
C LEU A 114 9.40 -4.79 7.66
N LEU A 115 9.41 -3.45 7.61
CA LEU A 115 10.47 -2.64 8.22
C LEU A 115 10.53 -2.86 9.73
N TYR A 116 9.38 -2.91 10.41
CA TYR A 116 9.36 -3.27 11.83
C TYR A 116 9.97 -4.65 12.10
N LYS A 117 9.60 -5.67 11.32
CA LYS A 117 10.17 -7.02 11.47
C LYS A 117 11.68 -7.08 11.27
N ILE A 118 12.20 -6.24 10.37
CA ILE A 118 13.62 -6.19 10.03
C ILE A 118 14.42 -5.41 11.08
N THR A 119 13.92 -4.22 11.46
CA THR A 119 14.68 -3.25 12.26
C THR A 119 14.34 -3.29 13.75
N GLY A 120 13.14 -3.73 14.12
CA GLY A 120 12.60 -3.64 15.48
C GLY A 120 12.20 -2.22 15.90
N GLU A 121 12.27 -1.23 15.01
CA GLU A 121 11.95 0.16 15.35
C GLU A 121 10.44 0.38 15.48
N GLN A 122 10.00 0.75 16.68
CA GLN A 122 8.58 0.90 17.05
C GLN A 122 7.82 1.89 16.14
N LYS A 123 8.48 2.94 15.65
CA LYS A 123 7.88 3.94 14.74
C LYS A 123 7.17 3.31 13.52
N TYR A 124 7.73 2.22 12.97
CA TYR A 124 7.13 1.53 11.83
C TYR A 124 5.85 0.77 12.21
N LEU A 125 5.82 0.17 13.39
CA LEU A 125 4.63 -0.53 13.87
C LEU A 125 3.52 0.46 14.23
N ASP A 126 3.85 1.58 14.87
CA ASP A 126 2.89 2.63 15.22
C ASP A 126 2.23 3.21 13.96
N GLU A 127 3.03 3.48 12.92
CA GLU A 127 2.51 3.95 11.63
C GLU A 127 1.70 2.86 10.91
N ALA A 128 2.09 1.60 10.99
CA ALA A 128 1.31 0.49 10.44
C ALA A 128 -0.09 0.42 11.05
N TYR A 129 -0.23 0.57 12.38
CA TYR A 129 -1.53 0.63 13.04
C TYR A 129 -2.36 1.83 12.59
N ALA A 130 -1.76 3.01 12.48
CA ALA A 130 -2.45 4.22 12.03
C ALA A 130 -2.98 4.07 10.59
N ILE A 131 -2.15 3.55 9.68
CA ILE A 131 -2.56 3.26 8.29
C ILE A 131 -3.66 2.19 8.26
N ALA A 132 -3.52 1.09 9.01
CA ALA A 132 -4.49 0.00 9.03
C ALA A 132 -5.87 0.46 9.52
N GLU A 133 -5.91 1.23 10.61
CA GLU A 133 -7.17 1.80 11.13
C GLU A 133 -7.84 2.70 10.10
N SER A 134 -7.08 3.56 9.44
CA SER A 134 -7.58 4.47 8.41
C SER A 134 -8.04 3.72 7.16
N CYS A 135 -7.31 2.69 6.73
CA CYS A 135 -7.74 1.80 5.64
C CYS A 135 -9.07 1.09 5.97
N HIS A 136 -9.18 0.55 7.17
CA HIS A 136 -10.39 -0.13 7.59
C HIS A 136 -11.58 0.85 7.65
N LYS A 137 -11.39 2.03 8.26
CA LYS A 137 -12.43 3.07 8.33
C LYS A 137 -12.90 3.55 6.96
N LYS A 138 -12.02 3.60 5.96
CA LYS A 138 -12.35 4.13 4.63
C LYS A 138 -12.96 3.09 3.70
N TRP A 139 -12.46 1.86 3.71
CA TRP A 139 -12.83 0.83 2.72
C TRP A 139 -13.65 -0.32 3.28
N PHE A 140 -14.03 -0.28 4.55
CA PHE A 140 -15.00 -1.21 5.12
C PHE A 140 -16.21 -0.43 5.65
N MET A 141 -17.40 -1.00 5.53
CA MET A 141 -18.65 -0.37 5.96
C MET A 141 -19.53 -1.35 6.70
N PRO A 142 -20.29 -0.89 7.71
CA PRO A 142 -21.26 -1.74 8.41
C PRO A 142 -22.24 -2.36 7.41
N TYR A 143 -22.40 -3.67 7.47
CA TYR A 143 -23.28 -4.42 6.58
C TYR A 143 -24.00 -5.55 7.32
N ARG A 144 -25.29 -5.74 7.02
CA ARG A 144 -26.09 -6.86 7.50
C ARG A 144 -26.25 -7.89 6.41
N SER A 145 -25.50 -8.98 6.48
CA SER A 145 -25.68 -10.11 5.57
C SER A 145 -26.91 -10.94 5.97
N LYS A 146 -27.79 -11.17 5.01
CA LYS A 146 -28.92 -12.09 5.17
C LYS A 146 -28.47 -13.55 5.09
N GLU A 147 -27.54 -13.83 4.18
CA GLU A 147 -26.99 -15.16 3.91
C GLU A 147 -26.23 -15.71 5.13
N LEU A 148 -25.45 -14.86 5.77
CA LEU A 148 -24.67 -15.24 6.97
C LEU A 148 -25.41 -14.98 8.28
N ASN A 149 -26.58 -14.32 8.22
CA ASN A 149 -27.36 -13.90 9.38
C ASN A 149 -26.56 -13.14 10.45
N LEU A 150 -25.60 -12.30 10.04
CA LEU A 150 -24.77 -11.50 10.95
C LEU A 150 -24.49 -10.10 10.42
N THR A 151 -24.05 -9.21 11.32
CA THR A 151 -23.58 -7.86 10.98
C THR A 151 -22.07 -7.80 11.16
N PHE A 152 -21.36 -7.22 10.19
CA PHE A 152 -19.90 -7.04 10.16
C PHE A 152 -19.54 -5.86 9.28
N ASN A 153 -18.27 -5.47 9.23
CA ASN A 153 -17.84 -4.46 8.28
C ASN A 153 -17.41 -5.14 6.97
N ILE A 154 -18.24 -5.01 5.95
CA ILE A 154 -17.94 -5.58 4.63
C ILE A 154 -16.93 -4.72 3.90
N LEU A 155 -15.99 -5.35 3.23
CA LEU A 155 -15.09 -4.70 2.30
C LEU A 155 -15.91 -4.04 1.19
N ALA A 156 -15.81 -2.72 1.06
CA ALA A 156 -16.59 -1.95 0.10
C ALA A 156 -16.38 -2.46 -1.33
N PRO A 157 -17.46 -2.53 -2.14
CA PRO A 157 -17.33 -2.88 -3.54
C PRO A 157 -16.43 -1.89 -4.27
N GLY A 158 -15.62 -2.39 -5.20
CA GLY A 158 -14.66 -1.59 -5.94
C GLY A 158 -13.77 -2.49 -6.79
N HIS A 159 -12.61 -1.99 -7.14
CA HIS A 159 -11.64 -2.79 -7.88
C HIS A 159 -11.07 -3.88 -6.97
N ALA A 160 -11.48 -5.13 -7.19
CA ALA A 160 -11.05 -6.29 -6.41
C ALA A 160 -9.51 -6.39 -6.32
N TRP A 161 -8.81 -6.07 -7.41
CA TRP A 161 -7.36 -6.04 -7.46
C TRP A 161 -6.77 -5.01 -6.46
N PHE A 162 -7.32 -3.80 -6.39
CA PHE A 162 -6.88 -2.76 -5.44
C PHE A 162 -7.05 -3.22 -3.99
N ASN A 163 -8.20 -3.80 -3.69
CA ASN A 163 -8.50 -4.32 -2.36
C ASN A 163 -7.61 -5.51 -1.98
N THR A 164 -7.28 -6.39 -2.94
CA THR A 164 -6.35 -7.50 -2.71
C THR A 164 -4.96 -7.01 -2.29
N ILE A 165 -4.47 -5.92 -2.90
CA ILE A 165 -3.20 -5.31 -2.51
C ILE A 165 -3.28 -4.75 -1.08
N MET A 166 -4.38 -4.08 -0.72
CA MET A 166 -4.58 -3.58 0.64
C MET A 166 -4.64 -4.73 1.67
N CYS A 167 -5.34 -5.80 1.36
CA CYS A 167 -5.43 -6.97 2.24
C CYS A 167 -4.07 -7.59 2.56
N ARG A 168 -3.07 -7.53 1.65
CA ARG A 168 -1.70 -7.98 1.94
C ARG A 168 -1.09 -7.22 3.12
N GLY A 169 -1.35 -5.92 3.24
CA GLY A 169 -0.91 -5.12 4.38
C GLY A 169 -1.53 -5.60 5.69
N PHE A 170 -2.84 -5.87 5.70
CA PHE A 170 -3.51 -6.43 6.89
C PHE A 170 -3.00 -7.81 7.28
N PHE A 171 -2.74 -8.69 6.31
CA PHE A 171 -2.13 -10.00 6.58
C PHE A 171 -0.70 -9.88 7.14
N GLU A 172 0.07 -8.90 6.67
CA GLU A 172 1.41 -8.64 7.19
C GLU A 172 1.35 -8.16 8.64
N LEU A 173 0.39 -7.25 8.98
CA LEU A 173 0.18 -6.78 10.34
C LEU A 173 -0.28 -7.93 11.27
N TYR A 174 -1.26 -8.71 10.85
CA TYR A 174 -1.72 -9.89 11.58
C TYR A 174 -0.57 -10.88 11.93
N SER A 175 0.40 -11.02 11.04
CA SER A 175 1.56 -11.89 11.30
C SER A 175 2.52 -11.36 12.37
N ILE A 176 2.31 -10.12 12.85
CA ILE A 176 3.07 -9.48 13.94
C ILE A 176 2.33 -9.65 15.27
N ASP A 177 1.05 -9.27 15.30
CA ASP A 177 0.27 -9.15 16.55
C ASP A 177 -0.74 -10.27 16.79
N ASN A 178 -1.04 -11.09 15.77
CA ASN A 178 -2.10 -12.11 15.78
C ASN A 178 -3.50 -11.55 16.09
N ASP A 179 -3.72 -10.22 15.96
CA ASP A 179 -5.04 -9.62 16.12
C ASP A 179 -5.89 -9.83 14.87
N ARG A 180 -7.00 -10.54 15.03
CA ARG A 180 -7.94 -10.86 13.94
C ARG A 180 -8.89 -9.70 13.58
N LYS A 181 -8.80 -8.56 14.23
CA LYS A 181 -9.73 -7.42 14.06
C LYS A 181 -10.08 -7.14 12.59
N TYR A 182 -9.06 -7.04 11.73
CA TYR A 182 -9.25 -6.76 10.30
C TYR A 182 -9.46 -8.03 9.47
N ILE A 183 -8.81 -9.11 9.88
CA ILE A 183 -8.87 -10.40 9.18
C ILE A 183 -10.28 -10.99 9.23
N ASP A 184 -10.98 -10.86 10.36
CA ASP A 184 -12.34 -11.36 10.52
C ASP A 184 -13.33 -10.66 9.55
N ASP A 185 -13.18 -9.36 9.34
CA ASP A 185 -14.03 -8.62 8.39
C ASP A 185 -13.69 -8.98 6.93
N ILE A 186 -12.41 -9.20 6.61
CA ILE A 186 -11.98 -9.69 5.29
C ILE A 186 -12.56 -11.09 5.03
N GLU A 187 -12.40 -12.01 5.97
CA GLU A 187 -12.90 -13.40 5.86
C GLU A 187 -14.42 -13.43 5.68
N LYS A 188 -15.16 -12.69 6.53
CA LYS A 188 -16.62 -12.57 6.41
C LYS A 188 -17.05 -11.96 5.07
N SER A 189 -16.32 -10.99 4.56
CA SER A 189 -16.57 -10.41 3.23
C SER A 189 -16.42 -11.45 2.12
N MET A 190 -15.38 -12.27 2.18
CA MET A 190 -15.16 -13.35 1.21
C MET A 190 -16.22 -14.44 1.30
N ILE A 191 -16.60 -14.87 2.51
CA ILE A 191 -17.63 -15.88 2.73
C ILE A 191 -18.99 -15.32 2.25
N HIS A 192 -19.31 -14.05 2.54
CA HIS A 192 -20.52 -13.41 2.05
C HIS A 192 -20.56 -13.38 0.51
N ALA A 193 -19.49 -12.95 -0.14
CA ALA A 193 -19.42 -12.92 -1.60
C ALA A 193 -19.62 -14.32 -2.21
N TRP A 194 -19.03 -15.35 -1.63
CA TRP A 194 -19.20 -16.74 -2.06
C TRP A 194 -20.62 -17.26 -1.86
N SER A 195 -21.27 -16.91 -0.75
CA SER A 195 -22.61 -17.39 -0.36
C SER A 195 -23.75 -16.58 -0.97
N SER A 196 -23.47 -15.44 -1.58
CA SER A 196 -24.46 -14.51 -2.12
C SER A 196 -24.75 -14.79 -3.60
N SER A 197 -25.73 -14.04 -4.17
CA SER A 197 -26.04 -14.08 -5.59
C SER A 197 -24.91 -13.58 -6.51
N CYS A 198 -23.83 -13.05 -5.95
CA CYS A 198 -22.64 -12.70 -6.70
C CYS A 198 -21.90 -13.94 -7.21
N HIS A 199 -22.10 -15.09 -6.57
CA HIS A 199 -21.55 -16.38 -7.02
C HIS A 199 -22.32 -16.88 -8.25
N GLN A 200 -21.65 -16.99 -9.39
CA GLN A 200 -22.27 -17.28 -10.68
C GLN A 200 -22.36 -18.77 -11.03
N GLY A 201 -22.22 -19.68 -10.08
CA GLY A 201 -22.27 -21.12 -10.31
C GLY A 201 -21.08 -21.72 -11.08
N ASN A 202 -20.17 -20.88 -11.58
CA ASN A 202 -18.94 -21.27 -12.27
C ASN A 202 -17.68 -21.10 -11.40
N ASN A 203 -17.87 -20.91 -10.09
CA ASN A 203 -16.84 -20.65 -9.09
C ASN A 203 -16.08 -19.31 -9.31
N LEU A 204 -16.70 -18.38 -10.01
CA LEU A 204 -16.23 -16.99 -10.16
C LEU A 204 -17.17 -16.03 -9.42
N LEU A 205 -16.61 -14.94 -8.91
CA LEU A 205 -17.33 -13.85 -8.25
C LEU A 205 -17.57 -12.68 -9.20
#